data_49887066866d29dd66aa7055c24435d1
#
_entry.id   49887066866d29dd66aa7055c24435d1
#
_cell.length_a   1.000
_cell.length_b   1.000
_cell.length_c   1.000
_cell.angle_alpha   90.00
_cell.angle_beta   90.00
_cell.angle_gamma   90.00
#
_symmetry.space_group_name_H-M   'P 1'
#
loop_
_entity.id
_entity.type
_entity.pdbx_description
1 polymer ?
#
loop_
_entity_poly.entity_id
_entity_poly.type
_entity_poly.pdbx_seq_one_letter_code
_entity_poly.pdbx_strand_id
1 'polypeptide(L)'
;MGPIAQLVELPAHNRMVRGSNPLGPTNKFAASVRLYFYRGADMIIIKNKEQIDGIRKASIIAANTLKYIEPFIVEGVNTEQLNQLCHDFMVQNNAIPATLNYHGFPKSICSSINNVVCHGIPSIKDVLKNGDIINIDVTAIHEGYFGDCSKTYIVGKANPKITEFVSITETAMNLAIKALKPGNLLSIIGSTIQTYVEQFSYSVVRDYGGHGVGLHFHEDPHVSHFHNKENEIILKKGMIFTVEPMINMSKNWRVVTSKKDGWTVRTKDKSLSAQFEHTVLITSDSYEILTLPDEG
;
A
#
# COMPACT_ATOMS: atom_id res chain seq x y z
N MET A 1 -7.90 -45.96 -10.74
CA MET A 1 -6.62 -45.89 -9.99
C MET A 1 -5.78 -44.80 -10.65
N GLY A 2 -5.73 -43.62 -10.09
CA GLY A 2 -4.91 -42.49 -10.54
C GLY A 2 -3.91 -42.13 -9.44
N PRO A 3 -2.75 -41.57 -9.76
CA PRO A 3 -1.67 -41.43 -8.81
C PRO A 3 -1.84 -40.23 -7.89
N ILE A 4 -1.44 -40.46 -6.64
CA ILE A 4 -1.40 -39.56 -5.51
C ILE A 4 -0.27 -38.55 -5.72
N ALA A 5 -0.58 -37.24 -5.59
CA ALA A 5 0.42 -36.18 -5.55
C ALA A 5 1.11 -36.18 -4.18
N GLN A 6 2.44 -36.31 -4.17
CA GLN A 6 3.29 -36.18 -2.99
C GLN A 6 3.46 -34.72 -2.62
N LEU A 7 3.12 -34.39 -1.37
CA LEU A 7 3.55 -33.15 -0.69
C LEU A 7 5.07 -33.23 -0.44
N VAL A 8 5.80 -32.21 -0.87
CA VAL A 8 7.19 -32.01 -0.47
C VAL A 8 7.20 -31.09 0.74
N GLU A 9 7.55 -31.65 1.89
CA GLU A 9 7.84 -30.90 3.12
C GLU A 9 9.24 -30.31 3.06
N LEU A 10 9.35 -29.01 3.35
CA LEU A 10 10.64 -28.33 3.59
C LEU A 10 10.93 -28.32 5.10
N PRO A 11 12.18 -28.57 5.53
CA PRO A 11 12.50 -28.77 6.93
C PRO A 11 12.60 -27.44 7.71
N ALA A 12 11.89 -27.39 8.84
CA ALA A 12 12.01 -26.35 9.84
C ALA A 12 13.30 -26.58 10.69
N HIS A 13 14.17 -25.57 10.77
CA HIS A 13 15.23 -25.53 11.77
C HIS A 13 14.83 -24.62 12.92
N ASN A 14 14.34 -25.28 13.97
CA ASN A 14 14.08 -24.66 15.28
C ASN A 14 15.27 -24.93 16.21
N ARG A 15 15.86 -23.89 16.76
CA ARG A 15 16.73 -24.00 17.94
C ARG A 15 16.14 -23.16 19.07
N MET A 16 15.50 -23.86 20.01
CA MET A 16 15.02 -23.31 21.28
C MET A 16 16.19 -22.91 22.19
N VAL A 17 16.09 -21.72 22.80
CA VAL A 17 16.72 -21.44 24.09
C VAL A 17 15.63 -20.98 25.06
N ARG A 18 15.49 -21.68 26.19
CA ARG A 18 14.53 -21.44 27.27
C ARG A 18 14.97 -20.26 28.14
N GLY A 19 14.01 -19.43 28.53
CA GLY A 19 14.11 -18.46 29.62
C GLY A 19 12.74 -17.97 30.00
N SER A 20 12.29 -18.35 31.20
CA SER A 20 10.98 -18.17 31.80
C SER A 20 10.79 -16.75 32.36
N ASN A 21 9.65 -16.06 32.09
CA ASN A 21 8.70 -15.54 33.10
C ASN A 21 7.49 -14.82 32.45
N PRO A 22 6.29 -14.90 33.04
CA PRO A 22 5.06 -14.49 32.41
C PRO A 22 4.66 -13.06 32.78
N LEU A 23 4.55 -12.18 31.81
CA LEU A 23 3.81 -10.94 31.91
C LEU A 23 2.79 -10.89 30.77
N GLY A 24 1.54 -10.46 31.13
CA GLY A 24 0.35 -10.53 30.35
C GLY A 24 0.40 -9.84 28.95
N PRO A 25 -0.68 -9.86 28.16
CA PRO A 25 -0.67 -9.51 26.75
C PRO A 25 -0.40 -8.03 26.54
N THR A 26 0.85 -7.65 26.47
CA THR A 26 1.28 -6.34 26.00
C THR A 26 1.37 -6.36 24.48
N ASN A 27 0.73 -5.39 23.87
CA ASN A 27 0.66 -5.08 22.46
C ASN A 27 2.00 -5.26 21.70
N LYS A 28 2.35 -6.50 21.33
CA LYS A 28 3.56 -6.80 20.55
C LYS A 28 3.44 -6.39 19.07
N PHE A 29 2.23 -6.13 18.58
CA PHE A 29 1.99 -5.79 17.17
C PHE A 29 2.37 -4.34 16.83
N ALA A 30 2.02 -3.37 17.68
CA ALA A 30 2.44 -1.97 17.47
C ALA A 30 3.95 -1.79 17.64
N ALA A 31 4.60 -2.67 18.42
CA ALA A 31 6.06 -2.66 18.60
C ALA A 31 6.80 -3.32 17.42
N SER A 32 6.20 -4.32 16.74
CA SER A 32 6.86 -4.98 15.60
C SER A 32 6.87 -4.12 14.34
N VAL A 33 5.82 -3.36 14.08
CA VAL A 33 5.79 -2.38 12.99
C VAL A 33 6.81 -1.24 13.25
N ARG A 34 7.01 -0.85 14.52
CA ARG A 34 8.01 0.16 14.90
C ARG A 34 9.47 -0.34 14.85
N LEU A 35 9.71 -1.64 14.94
CA LEU A 35 11.07 -2.25 14.95
C LEU A 35 11.63 -2.52 13.54
N TYR A 36 10.82 -2.46 12.48
CA TYR A 36 11.30 -2.58 11.10
C TYR A 36 12.00 -1.32 10.57
N PHE A 37 11.91 -0.18 11.27
CA PHE A 37 12.33 1.13 10.78
C PHE A 37 13.81 1.51 11.05
N TYR A 38 14.65 0.60 11.53
CA TYR A 38 16.06 0.88 11.79
C TYR A 38 16.99 -0.22 11.25
N ARG A 39 17.03 -0.38 9.92
CA ARG A 39 18.16 -1.07 9.26
C ARG A 39 18.66 -0.16 8.13
N GLY A 40 19.96 0.11 8.18
CA GLY A 40 20.61 1.14 7.36
C GLY A 40 20.53 0.88 5.85
N ALA A 41 20.93 1.88 5.08
CA ALA A 41 20.94 1.91 3.61
C ALA A 41 21.61 0.70 2.91
N ASP A 42 22.29 -0.17 3.66
CA ASP A 42 23.00 -1.34 3.15
C ASP A 42 22.11 -2.55 2.82
N MET A 43 20.80 -2.49 3.14
CA MET A 43 19.83 -3.57 2.91
C MET A 43 18.90 -3.32 1.72
N ILE A 44 19.01 -2.20 1.02
CA ILE A 44 18.17 -1.90 -0.14
C ILE A 44 18.56 -2.80 -1.32
N ILE A 45 17.61 -3.61 -1.77
CA ILE A 45 17.82 -4.54 -2.87
C ILE A 45 17.76 -3.80 -4.20
N ILE A 46 18.88 -3.77 -4.92
CA ILE A 46 18.94 -3.28 -6.30
C ILE A 46 18.53 -4.43 -7.23
N LYS A 47 17.39 -4.26 -7.91
CA LYS A 47 16.81 -5.29 -8.76
C LYS A 47 17.58 -5.42 -10.07
N ASN A 48 17.85 -6.66 -10.47
CA ASN A 48 18.37 -6.98 -11.80
C ASN A 48 17.25 -6.97 -12.85
N LYS A 49 17.60 -7.19 -14.13
CA LYS A 49 16.63 -7.13 -15.24
C LYS A 49 15.51 -8.15 -15.11
N GLU A 50 15.82 -9.40 -14.77
CA GLU A 50 14.84 -10.48 -14.61
C GLU A 50 13.83 -10.16 -13.50
N GLN A 51 14.34 -9.70 -12.35
CA GLN A 51 13.51 -9.28 -11.22
C GLN A 51 12.61 -8.10 -11.58
N ILE A 52 13.13 -7.08 -12.28
CA ILE A 52 12.35 -5.93 -12.75
C ILE A 52 11.23 -6.40 -13.69
N ASP A 53 11.52 -7.29 -14.62
CA ASP A 53 10.52 -7.80 -15.57
C ASP A 53 9.44 -8.62 -14.86
N GLY A 54 9.79 -9.43 -13.85
CA GLY A 54 8.83 -10.15 -13.01
C GLY A 54 7.96 -9.21 -12.16
N ILE A 55 8.56 -8.22 -11.51
CA ILE A 55 7.84 -7.21 -10.71
C ILE A 55 6.90 -6.39 -11.59
N ARG A 56 7.31 -6.04 -12.81
CA ARG A 56 6.45 -5.32 -13.77
C ARG A 56 5.20 -6.11 -14.11
N LYS A 57 5.30 -7.42 -14.37
CA LYS A 57 4.14 -8.28 -14.64
C LYS A 57 3.17 -8.31 -13.45
N ALA A 58 3.68 -8.50 -12.22
CA ALA A 58 2.86 -8.47 -11.02
C ALA A 58 2.18 -7.10 -10.82
N SER A 59 2.91 -6.01 -11.08
CA SER A 59 2.42 -4.63 -10.98
C SER A 59 1.31 -4.32 -11.98
N ILE A 60 1.42 -4.83 -13.22
CA ILE A 60 0.37 -4.70 -14.23
C ILE A 60 -0.91 -5.43 -13.79
N ILE A 61 -0.79 -6.63 -13.20
CA ILE A 61 -1.96 -7.36 -12.70
C ILE A 61 -2.64 -6.60 -11.56
N ALA A 62 -1.88 -6.01 -10.64
CA ALA A 62 -2.43 -5.18 -9.56
C ALA A 62 -3.17 -3.95 -10.14
N ALA A 63 -2.55 -3.24 -11.09
CA ALA A 63 -3.15 -2.08 -11.75
C ALA A 63 -4.40 -2.44 -12.57
N ASN A 64 -4.38 -3.57 -13.28
CA ASN A 64 -5.54 -4.08 -14.02
C ASN A 64 -6.68 -4.48 -13.05
N THR A 65 -6.36 -4.95 -11.84
CA THR A 65 -7.37 -5.24 -10.81
C THR A 65 -8.09 -3.95 -10.37
N LEU A 66 -7.34 -2.84 -10.18
CA LEU A 66 -7.94 -1.54 -9.89
C LEU A 66 -8.79 -1.00 -11.05
N LYS A 67 -8.35 -1.19 -12.30
CA LYS A 67 -9.13 -0.83 -13.50
C LYS A 67 -10.40 -1.68 -13.59
N TYR A 68 -10.30 -2.98 -13.34
CA TYR A 68 -11.43 -3.93 -13.38
C TYR A 68 -12.50 -3.62 -12.34
N ILE A 69 -12.12 -3.27 -11.12
CA ILE A 69 -13.08 -3.06 -10.02
C ILE A 69 -13.85 -1.73 -10.12
N GLU A 70 -13.33 -0.74 -10.85
CA GLU A 70 -13.87 0.61 -10.91
C GLU A 70 -15.38 0.67 -11.21
N PRO A 71 -15.94 -0.02 -12.24
CA PRO A 71 -17.36 0.03 -12.55
C PRO A 71 -18.26 -0.62 -11.50
N PHE A 72 -17.70 -1.39 -10.56
CA PHE A 72 -18.44 -2.04 -9.47
C PHE A 72 -18.51 -1.19 -8.19
N ILE A 73 -17.78 -0.06 -8.15
CA ILE A 73 -17.76 0.85 -6.99
C ILE A 73 -18.97 1.79 -7.10
N VAL A 74 -20.11 1.27 -6.72
CA VAL A 74 -21.40 1.98 -6.79
C VAL A 74 -22.15 1.92 -5.46
N GLU A 75 -23.11 2.84 -5.27
CA GLU A 75 -23.98 2.83 -4.08
C GLU A 75 -24.68 1.48 -3.91
N GLY A 76 -24.75 1.01 -2.66
CA GLY A 76 -25.40 -0.25 -2.29
C GLY A 76 -24.48 -1.48 -2.33
N VAL A 77 -23.33 -1.41 -2.95
CA VAL A 77 -22.34 -2.50 -2.93
C VAL A 77 -21.61 -2.51 -1.58
N ASN A 78 -21.37 -3.68 -1.00
CA ASN A 78 -20.56 -3.80 0.20
C ASN A 78 -19.10 -4.14 -0.15
N THR A 79 -18.18 -3.82 0.76
CA THR A 79 -16.75 -3.99 0.50
C THR A 79 -16.31 -5.46 0.40
N GLU A 80 -17.08 -6.40 0.96
CA GLU A 80 -16.82 -7.84 0.78
C GLU A 80 -17.07 -8.28 -0.68
N GLN A 81 -18.10 -7.74 -1.33
CA GLN A 81 -18.33 -8.00 -2.76
C GLN A 81 -17.17 -7.49 -3.61
N LEU A 82 -16.63 -6.29 -3.31
CA LEU A 82 -15.45 -5.76 -3.98
C LEU A 82 -14.22 -6.65 -3.74
N ASN A 83 -14.03 -7.11 -2.49
CA ASN A 83 -12.96 -8.04 -2.14
C ASN A 83 -13.03 -9.34 -2.96
N GLN A 84 -14.22 -9.93 -3.10
CA GLN A 84 -14.39 -11.16 -3.87
C GLN A 84 -14.09 -10.94 -5.36
N LEU A 85 -14.58 -9.85 -5.94
CA LEU A 85 -14.32 -9.51 -7.35
C LEU A 85 -12.81 -9.31 -7.62
N CYS A 86 -12.10 -8.57 -6.75
CA CYS A 86 -10.65 -8.40 -6.87
C CYS A 86 -9.90 -9.71 -6.70
N HIS A 87 -10.30 -10.54 -5.72
CA HIS A 87 -9.71 -11.87 -5.51
C HIS A 87 -9.82 -12.73 -6.76
N ASP A 88 -11.04 -12.87 -7.30
CA ASP A 88 -11.31 -13.71 -8.46
C ASP A 88 -10.56 -13.21 -9.70
N PHE A 89 -10.51 -11.89 -9.89
CA PHE A 89 -9.75 -11.29 -11.01
C PHE A 89 -8.24 -11.60 -10.91
N MET A 90 -7.62 -11.43 -9.73
CA MET A 90 -6.21 -11.76 -9.55
C MET A 90 -5.94 -13.25 -9.80
N VAL A 91 -6.77 -14.14 -9.26
CA VAL A 91 -6.63 -15.60 -9.45
C VAL A 91 -6.79 -16.00 -10.93
N GLN A 92 -7.77 -15.42 -11.64
CA GLN A 92 -7.96 -15.65 -13.09
C GLN A 92 -6.76 -15.18 -13.92
N ASN A 93 -6.00 -14.20 -13.43
CA ASN A 93 -4.77 -13.72 -14.07
C ASN A 93 -3.50 -14.39 -13.51
N ASN A 94 -3.62 -15.58 -12.92
CA ASN A 94 -2.53 -16.36 -12.34
C ASN A 94 -1.72 -15.62 -11.27
N ALA A 95 -2.38 -14.76 -10.49
CA ALA A 95 -1.78 -14.07 -9.37
C ALA A 95 -2.43 -14.50 -8.04
N ILE A 96 -1.67 -14.36 -6.96
CA ILE A 96 -2.12 -14.62 -5.59
C ILE A 96 -2.29 -13.25 -4.91
N PRO A 97 -3.44 -12.96 -4.26
CA PRO A 97 -3.59 -11.77 -3.42
C PRO A 97 -2.60 -11.80 -2.25
N ALA A 98 -1.65 -10.87 -2.22
CA ALA A 98 -0.56 -10.87 -1.23
C ALA A 98 -1.04 -10.52 0.19
N THR A 99 -2.09 -9.72 0.31
CA THR A 99 -2.65 -9.30 1.60
C THR A 99 -3.34 -10.44 2.34
N LEU A 100 -3.88 -11.44 1.62
CA LEU A 100 -4.61 -12.56 2.23
C LEU A 100 -3.69 -13.40 3.14
N ASN A 101 -4.03 -13.45 4.42
CA ASN A 101 -3.25 -14.11 5.48
C ASN A 101 -1.89 -13.46 5.80
N TYR A 102 -1.55 -12.31 5.20
CA TYR A 102 -0.33 -11.58 5.54
C TYR A 102 -0.40 -11.10 6.99
N HIS A 103 0.46 -11.64 7.85
CA HIS A 103 0.43 -11.41 9.31
C HIS A 103 -0.97 -11.55 9.94
N GLY A 104 -1.85 -12.38 9.36
CA GLY A 104 -3.20 -12.63 9.83
C GLY A 104 -4.26 -11.66 9.29
N PHE A 105 -3.93 -10.82 8.30
CA PHE A 105 -4.95 -10.02 7.60
C PHE A 105 -5.91 -10.95 6.83
N PRO A 106 -7.24 -10.83 7.01
CA PRO A 106 -8.17 -11.90 6.62
C PRO A 106 -8.72 -11.78 5.18
N LYS A 107 -8.29 -10.78 4.40
CA LYS A 107 -8.90 -10.43 3.10
C LYS A 107 -7.85 -10.24 2.00
N SER A 108 -8.31 -10.26 0.75
CA SER A 108 -7.46 -10.20 -0.45
C SER A 108 -7.09 -8.79 -0.88
N ILE A 109 -7.81 -7.78 -0.38
CA ILE A 109 -7.55 -6.35 -0.59
C ILE A 109 -7.76 -5.60 0.72
N CYS A 110 -7.21 -4.38 0.83
CA CYS A 110 -7.70 -3.42 1.82
C CYS A 110 -8.78 -2.54 1.19
N SER A 111 -9.81 -2.18 1.99
CA SER A 111 -10.89 -1.28 1.58
C SER A 111 -11.13 -0.22 2.65
N SER A 112 -10.78 1.01 2.34
CA SER A 112 -10.72 2.10 3.33
C SER A 112 -11.71 3.20 2.96
N ILE A 113 -12.87 3.24 3.67
CA ILE A 113 -13.96 4.17 3.41
C ILE A 113 -13.80 5.43 4.26
N ASN A 114 -13.93 6.61 3.66
CA ASN A 114 -14.04 7.93 4.28
C ASN A 114 -12.87 8.24 5.25
N ASN A 115 -13.09 8.09 6.55
CA ASN A 115 -12.10 8.37 7.59
C ASN A 115 -11.20 7.17 7.93
N VAL A 116 -11.33 6.06 7.23
CA VAL A 116 -10.36 4.97 7.25
C VAL A 116 -9.18 5.37 6.39
N VAL A 117 -7.99 5.38 6.98
CA VAL A 117 -6.74 5.83 6.34
C VAL A 117 -6.16 4.73 5.47
N CYS A 118 -6.00 3.53 6.07
CA CYS A 118 -5.48 2.34 5.41
C CYS A 118 -5.90 1.07 6.17
N HIS A 119 -5.59 -0.09 5.60
CA HIS A 119 -5.82 -1.42 6.19
C HIS A 119 -7.29 -1.68 6.60
N GLY A 120 -8.25 -1.01 5.96
CA GLY A 120 -9.67 -1.32 6.16
C GLY A 120 -9.97 -2.76 5.74
N ILE A 121 -10.63 -3.54 6.62
CA ILE A 121 -10.97 -4.94 6.35
C ILE A 121 -12.31 -5.01 5.63
N PRO A 122 -12.37 -5.54 4.39
CA PRO A 122 -13.63 -5.78 3.68
C PRO A 122 -14.68 -6.51 4.50
N SER A 123 -15.92 -6.03 4.45
CA SER A 123 -17.05 -6.53 5.27
C SER A 123 -18.39 -6.39 4.56
N ILE A 124 -19.28 -7.36 4.75
CA ILE A 124 -20.69 -7.28 4.32
C ILE A 124 -21.47 -6.13 4.98
N LYS A 125 -20.96 -5.59 6.10
CA LYS A 125 -21.57 -4.49 6.84
C LYS A 125 -21.19 -3.11 6.31
N ASP A 126 -20.10 -3.02 5.57
CA ASP A 126 -19.56 -1.78 5.04
C ASP A 126 -20.12 -1.56 3.63
N VAL A 127 -21.34 -1.03 3.57
CA VAL A 127 -22.11 -0.75 2.35
C VAL A 127 -21.83 0.68 1.89
N LEU A 128 -21.41 0.82 0.64
CA LEU A 128 -21.11 2.10 -0.01
C LEU A 128 -22.35 2.98 -0.18
N LYS A 129 -22.18 4.27 0.06
CA LYS A 129 -23.22 5.28 -0.09
C LYS A 129 -22.80 6.33 -1.10
N ASN A 130 -23.78 6.92 -1.77
CA ASN A 130 -23.52 8.04 -2.67
C ASN A 130 -22.78 9.18 -1.94
N GLY A 131 -21.66 9.61 -2.50
CA GLY A 131 -20.79 10.63 -1.93
C GLY A 131 -19.67 10.11 -1.03
N ASP A 132 -19.62 8.81 -0.71
CA ASP A 132 -18.47 8.22 -0.05
C ASP A 132 -17.21 8.29 -0.92
N ILE A 133 -16.06 8.31 -0.30
CA ILE A 133 -14.78 7.97 -0.93
C ILE A 133 -14.31 6.63 -0.39
N ILE A 134 -13.70 5.82 -1.23
CA ILE A 134 -13.12 4.53 -0.85
C ILE A 134 -11.77 4.33 -1.51
N ASN A 135 -10.74 4.03 -0.73
CA ASN A 135 -9.48 3.52 -1.24
C ASN A 135 -9.58 1.98 -1.36
N ILE A 136 -9.19 1.46 -2.50
CA ILE A 136 -8.96 0.05 -2.76
C ILE A 136 -7.46 -0.13 -2.96
N ASP A 137 -6.88 -1.02 -2.16
CA ASP A 137 -5.45 -1.29 -2.11
C ASP A 137 -5.20 -2.76 -2.43
N VAL A 138 -4.37 -3.00 -3.44
CA VAL A 138 -4.19 -4.29 -4.11
C VAL A 138 -2.72 -4.61 -4.26
N THR A 139 -2.29 -5.72 -3.64
CA THR A 139 -0.98 -6.30 -3.88
C THR A 139 -1.14 -7.67 -4.53
N ALA A 140 -0.55 -7.85 -5.70
CA ALA A 140 -0.56 -9.11 -6.45
C ALA A 140 0.80 -9.81 -6.37
N ILE A 141 0.79 -11.14 -6.18
CA ILE A 141 1.98 -11.99 -6.35
C ILE A 141 1.83 -12.74 -7.67
N HIS A 142 2.78 -12.56 -8.58
CA HIS A 142 2.83 -13.30 -9.83
C HIS A 142 4.24 -13.87 -10.03
N GLU A 143 4.34 -15.19 -10.25
CA GLU A 143 5.63 -15.90 -10.39
C GLU A 143 6.64 -15.61 -9.27
N GLY A 144 6.14 -15.34 -8.04
CA GLY A 144 6.96 -15.04 -6.86
C GLY A 144 7.38 -13.57 -6.72
N TYR A 145 6.95 -12.68 -7.63
CA TYR A 145 7.20 -11.24 -7.59
C TYR A 145 5.95 -10.48 -7.12
N PHE A 146 6.16 -9.36 -6.43
CA PHE A 146 5.10 -8.53 -5.87
C PHE A 146 4.94 -7.24 -6.67
N GLY A 147 3.67 -6.85 -6.88
CA GLY A 147 3.30 -5.54 -7.43
C GLY A 147 2.19 -4.95 -6.60
N ASP A 148 2.31 -3.67 -6.21
CA ASP A 148 1.52 -3.01 -5.19
C ASP A 148 1.01 -1.67 -5.68
N CYS A 149 -0.29 -1.40 -5.55
CA CYS A 149 -0.90 -0.12 -5.89
C CYS A 149 -2.26 0.08 -5.24
N SER A 150 -2.63 1.35 -5.03
CA SER A 150 -3.95 1.71 -4.54
C SER A 150 -4.54 2.94 -5.24
N LYS A 151 -5.86 3.03 -5.23
CA LYS A 151 -6.60 4.16 -5.79
C LYS A 151 -7.80 4.50 -4.92
N THR A 152 -8.01 5.80 -4.70
CA THR A 152 -9.24 6.30 -4.09
C THR A 152 -10.28 6.62 -5.17
N TYR A 153 -11.47 6.07 -5.00
CA TYR A 153 -12.64 6.27 -5.85
C TYR A 153 -13.71 7.08 -5.14
N ILE A 154 -14.54 7.78 -5.93
CA ILE A 154 -15.71 8.49 -5.44
C ILE A 154 -16.95 7.67 -5.82
N VAL A 155 -17.79 7.37 -4.83
CA VAL A 155 -19.04 6.64 -5.05
C VAL A 155 -20.13 7.59 -5.53
N GLY A 156 -20.54 7.45 -6.78
CA GLY A 156 -21.58 8.32 -7.38
C GLY A 156 -21.16 9.78 -7.43
N LYS A 157 -21.89 10.67 -6.75
CA LYS A 157 -21.66 12.13 -6.77
C LYS A 157 -21.30 12.64 -5.38
N ALA A 158 -20.06 13.06 -5.19
CA ALA A 158 -19.61 13.68 -3.94
C ALA A 158 -19.77 15.21 -3.96
N ASN A 159 -19.62 15.81 -2.77
CA ASN A 159 -19.48 17.26 -2.63
C ASN A 159 -18.23 17.74 -3.39
N PRO A 160 -18.27 18.89 -4.11
CA PRO A 160 -17.14 19.42 -4.86
C PRO A 160 -15.83 19.52 -4.04
N LYS A 161 -15.90 19.86 -2.75
CA LYS A 161 -14.72 19.89 -1.86
C LYS A 161 -14.09 18.51 -1.65
N ILE A 162 -14.90 17.45 -1.66
CA ILE A 162 -14.40 16.06 -1.56
C ILE A 162 -13.75 15.67 -2.87
N THR A 163 -14.36 15.99 -4.01
CA THR A 163 -13.78 15.74 -5.33
C THR A 163 -12.42 16.46 -5.49
N GLU A 164 -12.36 17.71 -5.08
CA GLU A 164 -11.11 18.49 -5.06
C GLU A 164 -10.05 17.86 -4.16
N PHE A 165 -10.43 17.44 -2.94
CA PHE A 165 -9.54 16.77 -1.99
C PHE A 165 -8.93 15.49 -2.58
N VAL A 166 -9.74 14.63 -3.20
CA VAL A 166 -9.28 13.40 -3.85
C VAL A 166 -8.30 13.73 -4.98
N SER A 167 -8.61 14.72 -5.82
CA SER A 167 -7.74 15.18 -6.90
C SER A 167 -6.41 15.78 -6.39
N ILE A 168 -6.45 16.54 -5.29
CA ILE A 168 -5.24 17.08 -4.64
C ILE A 168 -4.36 15.94 -4.13
N THR A 169 -4.93 14.89 -3.55
CA THR A 169 -4.18 13.73 -3.05
C THR A 169 -3.47 13.00 -4.20
N GLU A 170 -4.17 12.73 -5.30
CA GLU A 170 -3.58 12.12 -6.49
C GLU A 170 -2.49 12.99 -7.12
N THR A 171 -2.74 14.29 -7.20
CA THR A 171 -1.76 15.26 -7.70
C THR A 171 -0.51 15.29 -6.84
N ALA A 172 -0.64 15.22 -5.51
CA ALA A 172 0.51 15.20 -4.59
C ALA A 172 1.43 14.00 -4.86
N MET A 173 0.85 12.81 -5.04
CA MET A 173 1.60 11.61 -5.42
C MET A 173 2.32 11.80 -6.76
N ASN A 174 1.58 12.25 -7.78
CA ASN A 174 2.13 12.43 -9.12
C ASN A 174 3.27 13.47 -9.16
N LEU A 175 3.18 14.55 -8.38
CA LEU A 175 4.25 15.54 -8.24
C LEU A 175 5.50 14.94 -7.60
N ALA A 176 5.33 14.12 -6.56
CA ALA A 176 6.44 13.44 -5.90
C ALA A 176 7.13 12.44 -6.84
N ILE A 177 6.35 11.65 -7.59
CA ILE A 177 6.90 10.71 -8.59
C ILE A 177 7.67 11.48 -9.68
N LYS A 178 7.14 12.60 -10.18
CA LYS A 178 7.82 13.45 -11.18
C LYS A 178 9.14 14.03 -10.68
N ALA A 179 9.33 14.20 -9.39
CA ALA A 179 10.57 14.69 -8.80
C ALA A 179 11.66 13.60 -8.68
N LEU A 180 11.33 12.33 -8.94
CA LEU A 180 12.28 11.21 -8.83
C LEU A 180 13.31 11.25 -9.95
N LYS A 181 14.57 11.13 -9.54
CA LYS A 181 15.70 11.03 -10.46
C LYS A 181 16.85 10.32 -9.73
N PRO A 182 17.62 9.46 -10.42
CA PRO A 182 18.82 8.90 -9.81
C PRO A 182 19.76 10.02 -9.36
N GLY A 183 20.35 9.87 -8.16
CA GLY A 183 21.18 10.87 -7.50
C GLY A 183 20.43 11.83 -6.57
N ASN A 184 19.10 11.97 -6.68
CA ASN A 184 18.31 12.73 -5.71
C ASN A 184 18.21 11.96 -4.38
N LEU A 185 17.90 12.66 -3.31
CA LEU A 185 17.58 12.04 -2.03
C LEU A 185 16.13 11.50 -2.05
N LEU A 186 15.90 10.35 -1.42
CA LEU A 186 14.56 9.75 -1.25
C LEU A 186 13.59 10.72 -0.55
N SER A 187 14.10 11.57 0.35
CA SER A 187 13.33 12.59 1.08
C SER A 187 12.66 13.64 0.17
N ILE A 188 13.01 13.70 -1.12
CA ILE A 188 12.31 14.56 -2.10
C ILE A 188 10.83 14.22 -2.19
N ILE A 189 10.46 12.95 -2.03
CA ILE A 189 9.07 12.47 -2.05
C ILE A 189 8.27 13.19 -0.97
N GLY A 190 8.69 13.02 0.28
CA GLY A 190 7.95 13.57 1.43
C GLY A 190 7.93 15.09 1.45
N SER A 191 9.03 15.75 1.09
CA SER A 191 9.07 17.21 1.02
C SER A 191 8.16 17.77 -0.07
N THR A 192 8.08 17.12 -1.24
CA THR A 192 7.19 17.52 -2.33
C THR A 192 5.73 17.38 -1.94
N ILE A 193 5.34 16.20 -1.41
CA ILE A 193 3.97 15.92 -0.99
C ILE A 193 3.52 16.90 0.09
N GLN A 194 4.29 17.01 1.17
CA GLN A 194 3.91 17.86 2.30
C GLN A 194 3.79 19.33 1.90
N THR A 195 4.75 19.85 1.15
CA THR A 195 4.72 21.24 0.67
C THR A 195 3.48 21.53 -0.17
N TYR A 196 3.06 20.57 -0.98
CA TYR A 196 1.88 20.74 -1.85
C TYR A 196 0.58 20.67 -1.05
N VAL A 197 0.37 19.65 -0.23
CA VAL A 197 -0.93 19.44 0.43
C VAL A 197 -1.21 20.41 1.58
N GLU A 198 -0.16 20.92 2.26
CA GLU A 198 -0.32 21.88 3.36
C GLU A 198 -0.86 23.24 2.89
N GLN A 199 -0.72 23.59 1.60
CA GLN A 199 -1.33 24.79 1.00
C GLN A 199 -2.86 24.77 1.08
N PHE A 200 -3.46 23.59 1.09
CA PHE A 200 -4.91 23.37 1.21
C PHE A 200 -5.36 23.13 2.64
N SER A 201 -4.48 23.30 3.64
CA SER A 201 -4.73 22.98 5.06
C SER A 201 -5.01 21.49 5.30
N TYR A 202 -4.48 20.61 4.47
CA TYR A 202 -4.47 19.16 4.65
C TYR A 202 -3.17 18.72 5.32
N SER A 203 -3.11 17.47 5.78
CA SER A 203 -1.92 16.94 6.45
C SER A 203 -1.57 15.54 5.97
N VAL A 204 -0.26 15.26 5.97
CA VAL A 204 0.29 13.94 5.62
C VAL A 204 0.33 13.07 6.86
N VAL A 205 -0.18 11.84 6.78
CA VAL A 205 -0.05 10.82 7.84
C VAL A 205 1.43 10.48 8.01
N ARG A 206 1.86 10.27 9.27
CA ARG A 206 3.29 10.07 9.62
C ARG A 206 3.60 8.70 10.19
N ASP A 207 2.57 7.97 10.63
CA ASP A 207 2.74 6.66 11.27
C ASP A 207 2.87 5.52 10.25
N TYR A 208 2.58 5.80 8.97
CA TYR A 208 2.65 4.89 7.84
C TYR A 208 3.37 5.56 6.67
N GLY A 209 3.87 4.75 5.73
CA GLY A 209 4.61 5.23 4.58
C GLY A 209 4.81 4.14 3.55
N GLY A 210 5.42 4.49 2.44
CA GLY A 210 5.81 3.56 1.39
C GLY A 210 7.02 2.70 1.79
N HIS A 211 7.31 1.73 0.95
CA HIS A 211 8.33 0.72 1.21
C HIS A 211 8.94 0.19 -0.09
N GLY A 212 10.12 -0.38 0.00
CA GLY A 212 10.63 -1.22 -1.08
C GLY A 212 9.69 -2.41 -1.32
N VAL A 213 9.56 -2.84 -2.56
CA VAL A 213 8.67 -3.94 -2.95
C VAL A 213 9.28 -4.74 -4.12
N GLY A 214 8.86 -5.99 -4.25
CA GLY A 214 9.14 -6.77 -5.44
C GLY A 214 9.57 -8.20 -5.20
N LEU A 215 10.62 -8.48 -4.42
CA LEU A 215 10.99 -9.85 -4.03
C LEU A 215 10.27 -10.28 -2.75
N HIS A 216 9.92 -9.29 -1.94
CA HIS A 216 9.07 -9.43 -0.77
C HIS A 216 7.97 -8.36 -0.82
N PHE A 217 6.90 -8.55 -0.05
CA PHE A 217 5.83 -7.58 0.05
C PHE A 217 6.37 -6.24 0.57
N HIS A 218 7.10 -6.27 1.69
CA HIS A 218 7.74 -5.08 2.26
C HIS A 218 9.26 -5.29 2.33
N GLU A 219 10.00 -4.36 1.76
CA GLU A 219 11.46 -4.30 1.73
C GLU A 219 11.94 -2.91 2.15
N ASP A 220 13.23 -2.76 2.40
CA ASP A 220 13.86 -1.43 2.46
C ASP A 220 13.92 -0.80 1.04
N PRO A 221 13.83 0.53 0.94
CA PRO A 221 13.74 1.51 2.01
C PRO A 221 12.32 1.76 2.51
N HIS A 222 12.17 2.27 3.73
CA HIS A 222 10.96 2.97 4.14
C HIS A 222 10.89 4.32 3.45
N VAL A 223 9.70 4.67 2.90
CA VAL A 223 9.46 5.91 2.16
C VAL A 223 8.52 6.82 2.94
N SER A 224 9.06 7.82 3.65
CA SER A 224 8.26 8.82 4.33
C SER A 224 7.62 9.79 3.34
N HIS A 225 6.30 10.04 3.48
CA HIS A 225 5.56 10.99 2.64
C HIS A 225 5.49 12.40 3.23
N PHE A 226 6.16 12.65 4.34
CA PHE A 226 6.37 13.98 4.95
C PHE A 226 7.85 14.31 5.01
N HIS A 227 8.17 15.59 5.23
CA HIS A 227 9.57 16.02 5.34
C HIS A 227 10.25 15.31 6.52
N ASN A 228 11.15 14.40 6.21
CA ASN A 228 11.92 13.62 7.16
C ASN A 228 13.39 13.63 6.78
N LYS A 229 14.24 14.26 7.62
CA LYS A 229 15.69 14.35 7.41
C LYS A 229 16.41 12.99 7.57
N GLU A 230 15.76 12.00 8.19
CA GLU A 230 16.35 10.67 8.37
C GLU A 230 16.40 9.84 7.08
N ASN A 231 15.69 10.25 6.02
CA ASN A 231 15.67 9.57 4.72
C ASN A 231 16.69 10.20 3.74
N GLU A 232 17.96 10.28 4.14
CA GLU A 232 19.07 10.75 3.28
C GLU A 232 19.60 9.64 2.34
N ILE A 233 18.71 8.77 1.87
CA ILE A 233 19.03 7.69 0.93
C ILE A 233 19.13 8.29 -0.47
N ILE A 234 20.27 8.06 -1.15
CA ILE A 234 20.45 8.47 -2.55
C ILE A 234 19.77 7.45 -3.45
N LEU A 235 18.87 7.92 -4.31
CA LEU A 235 18.18 7.10 -5.30
C LEU A 235 19.17 6.54 -6.32
N LYS A 236 19.13 5.23 -6.54
CA LYS A 236 20.00 4.50 -7.47
C LYS A 236 19.16 3.70 -8.46
N LYS A 237 19.66 3.57 -9.69
CA LYS A 237 19.09 2.69 -10.72
C LYS A 237 18.84 1.29 -10.14
N GLY A 238 17.65 0.73 -10.42
CA GLY A 238 17.24 -0.60 -9.97
C GLY A 238 16.57 -0.61 -8.60
N MET A 239 16.45 0.52 -7.89
CA MET A 239 15.57 0.63 -6.74
C MET A 239 14.12 0.57 -7.19
N ILE A 240 13.29 -0.22 -6.48
CA ILE A 240 11.84 -0.30 -6.65
C ILE A 240 11.20 -0.11 -5.29
N PHE A 241 10.25 0.81 -5.20
CA PHE A 241 9.53 1.16 -3.97
C PHE A 241 8.16 1.76 -4.29
N THR A 242 7.27 1.81 -3.28
CA THR A 242 5.96 2.44 -3.39
C THR A 242 6.02 3.94 -3.06
N VAL A 243 5.20 4.72 -3.73
CA VAL A 243 4.86 6.11 -3.39
C VAL A 243 3.37 6.16 -3.15
N GLU A 244 2.96 6.24 -1.87
CA GLU A 244 1.60 5.99 -1.40
C GLU A 244 1.12 6.99 -0.35
N PRO A 245 1.12 8.30 -0.61
CA PRO A 245 0.75 9.29 0.39
C PRO A 245 -0.67 9.13 0.90
N MET A 246 -0.81 9.00 2.21
CA MET A 246 -2.08 9.06 2.93
C MET A 246 -2.30 10.49 3.41
N ILE A 247 -3.33 11.16 2.90
CA ILE A 247 -3.62 12.56 3.18
C ILE A 247 -4.93 12.68 3.97
N ASN A 248 -4.89 13.40 5.10
CA ASN A 248 -6.08 13.71 5.87
C ASN A 248 -6.65 15.08 5.44
N MET A 249 -7.96 15.16 5.25
CA MET A 249 -8.67 16.40 4.90
C MET A 249 -8.79 17.35 6.10
N SER A 250 -7.69 17.50 6.84
CA SER A 250 -7.55 18.39 7.99
C SER A 250 -6.08 18.66 8.27
N LYS A 251 -5.78 19.59 9.20
CA LYS A 251 -4.41 19.83 9.70
C LYS A 251 -3.91 18.76 10.68
N ASN A 252 -4.76 17.81 11.06
CA ASN A 252 -4.42 16.77 12.02
C ASN A 252 -3.96 15.49 11.33
N TRP A 253 -2.66 15.24 11.31
CA TRP A 253 -2.05 14.07 10.72
C TRP A 253 -2.21 12.78 11.54
N ARG A 254 -2.64 12.90 12.82
CA ARG A 254 -2.67 11.76 13.75
C ARG A 254 -3.74 10.75 13.39
N VAL A 255 -3.40 9.49 13.59
CA VAL A 255 -4.26 8.34 13.31
C VAL A 255 -4.40 7.44 14.54
N VAL A 256 -5.35 6.52 14.49
CA VAL A 256 -5.60 5.53 15.56
C VAL A 256 -5.88 4.18 14.91
N THR A 257 -5.11 3.17 15.29
CA THR A 257 -5.37 1.78 14.90
C THR A 257 -6.46 1.17 15.77
N SER A 258 -7.39 0.47 15.15
CA SER A 258 -8.50 -0.23 15.81
C SER A 258 -7.97 -1.32 16.76
N LYS A 259 -8.32 -1.23 18.02
CA LYS A 259 -7.99 -2.28 19.01
C LYS A 259 -8.81 -3.56 18.80
N LYS A 260 -9.92 -3.48 18.06
CA LYS A 260 -10.85 -4.59 17.84
C LYS A 260 -10.30 -5.59 16.84
N ASP A 261 -9.69 -5.11 15.77
CA ASP A 261 -9.19 -5.95 14.67
C ASP A 261 -7.65 -5.87 14.51
N GLY A 262 -7.01 -4.89 15.14
CA GLY A 262 -5.57 -4.70 15.09
C GLY A 262 -5.04 -4.12 13.77
N TRP A 263 -5.91 -3.87 12.78
CA TRP A 263 -5.54 -3.47 11.42
C TRP A 263 -6.08 -2.10 11.01
N THR A 264 -7.40 -1.91 11.07
CA THR A 264 -8.07 -0.72 10.55
C THR A 264 -7.53 0.56 11.18
N VAL A 265 -6.96 1.43 10.36
CA VAL A 265 -6.42 2.73 10.78
C VAL A 265 -7.41 3.83 10.44
N ARG A 266 -7.69 4.73 11.38
CA ARG A 266 -8.63 5.84 11.18
C ARG A 266 -8.00 7.17 11.56
N THR A 267 -8.44 8.25 10.91
CA THR A 267 -8.08 9.60 11.34
C THR A 267 -8.57 9.85 12.77
N LYS A 268 -7.72 10.48 13.60
CA LYS A 268 -8.05 10.73 15.01
C LYS A 268 -9.19 11.72 15.18
N ASP A 269 -9.34 12.66 14.27
CA ASP A 269 -10.34 13.71 14.27
C ASP A 269 -11.58 13.40 13.42
N LYS A 270 -11.65 12.19 12.84
CA LYS A 270 -12.71 11.71 11.95
C LYS A 270 -12.82 12.47 10.62
N SER A 271 -11.81 13.25 10.23
CA SER A 271 -11.72 13.83 8.90
C SER A 271 -11.60 12.75 7.83
N LEU A 272 -11.97 13.05 6.60
CA LEU A 272 -11.74 12.15 5.47
C LEU A 272 -10.24 11.91 5.27
N SER A 273 -9.88 10.74 4.77
CA SER A 273 -8.54 10.42 4.33
C SER A 273 -8.60 9.82 2.92
N ALA A 274 -7.64 10.16 2.08
CA ALA A 274 -7.49 9.60 0.74
C ALA A 274 -6.05 9.15 0.55
N GLN A 275 -5.87 8.12 -0.28
CA GLN A 275 -4.58 7.55 -0.66
C GLN A 275 -4.60 7.20 -2.14
N PHE A 276 -3.46 7.39 -2.79
CA PHE A 276 -3.13 6.84 -4.09
C PHE A 276 -1.75 6.24 -3.99
N GLU A 277 -1.49 5.20 -4.79
CA GLU A 277 -0.21 4.52 -4.73
C GLU A 277 0.22 4.01 -6.09
N HIS A 278 1.51 4.14 -6.33
CA HIS A 278 2.21 3.48 -7.41
C HIS A 278 3.50 2.82 -6.94
N THR A 279 3.79 1.63 -7.50
CA THR A 279 5.14 1.05 -7.49
C THR A 279 5.98 1.72 -8.57
N VAL A 280 7.15 2.24 -8.19
CA VAL A 280 8.04 3.00 -9.04
C VAL A 280 9.43 2.37 -9.10
N LEU A 281 9.98 2.26 -10.31
CA LEU A 281 11.36 1.86 -10.59
C LEU A 281 12.21 3.11 -10.88
N ILE A 282 13.38 3.21 -10.25
CA ILE A 282 14.41 4.21 -10.64
C ILE A 282 15.21 3.65 -11.82
N THR A 283 15.18 4.35 -12.96
CA THR A 283 15.89 3.98 -14.18
C THR A 283 17.31 4.57 -14.20
N SER A 284 18.02 4.55 -15.33
CA SER A 284 19.36 5.12 -15.48
C SER A 284 19.38 6.65 -15.38
N ASP A 285 18.29 7.31 -15.74
CA ASP A 285 18.21 8.77 -15.94
C ASP A 285 16.90 9.38 -15.44
N SER A 286 15.90 8.54 -15.12
CA SER A 286 14.56 8.95 -14.74
C SER A 286 13.92 7.92 -13.81
N TYR A 287 12.62 7.75 -13.92
CA TYR A 287 11.79 6.73 -13.23
C TYR A 287 10.84 6.06 -14.24
N GLU A 288 10.28 4.92 -13.83
CA GLU A 288 9.20 4.22 -14.51
C GLU A 288 8.12 3.86 -13.49
N ILE A 289 6.85 4.15 -13.80
CA ILE A 289 5.72 3.67 -13.00
C ILE A 289 5.37 2.26 -13.48
N LEU A 290 5.50 1.26 -12.61
CA LEU A 290 5.26 -0.14 -12.97
C LEU A 290 3.79 -0.53 -12.89
N THR A 291 2.99 0.19 -12.11
CA THR A 291 1.57 -0.06 -11.84
C THR A 291 0.65 0.79 -12.72
N LEU A 292 0.95 0.84 -14.01
CA LEU A 292 0.01 1.35 -15.01
C LEU A 292 -0.76 0.17 -15.61
N PRO A 293 -2.10 0.28 -15.78
CA PRO A 293 -2.87 -0.78 -16.41
C PRO A 293 -2.54 -0.87 -17.90
N ASP A 294 -2.72 -2.07 -18.47
CA ASP A 294 -2.58 -2.25 -19.91
C ASP A 294 -3.49 -1.29 -20.68
N GLU A 295 -2.95 -0.66 -21.71
CA GLU A 295 -3.74 0.02 -22.72
C GLU A 295 -4.43 -1.07 -23.55
N GLY A 296 -5.73 -1.31 -23.29
CA GLY A 296 -6.52 -2.34 -23.97
C GLY A 296 -6.75 -2.06 -25.44
#